data_5d51565e7a1215ebf508f1648bcf942f
#
_entry.id   5d51565e7a1215ebf508f1648bcf942f
#
_cell.length_a   1.000
_cell.length_b   1.000
_cell.length_c   1.000
_cell.angle_alpha   90.00
_cell.angle_beta   90.00
_cell.angle_gamma   90.00
#
_symmetry.space_group_name_H-M   'P 1'
#
loop_
_entity.id
_entity.type
_entity.pdbx_description
1 polymer ?
#
loop_
_entity_poly.entity_id
_entity_poly.type
_entity_poly.pdbx_seq_one_letter_code
_entity_poly.pdbx_strand_id
1 'polypeptide(L)'
;MAFAGTTLGSRVRGNDGLRAVSESAPVLVEIRKLAKYYQRGGQIIPVLVDIDLDVRVGDFVALMGPSGSGKSTLLNLIAGIDKPTGGTIKVGGVDIARLSDADLAHWRATHVGFIFQFYNLMPVLTAFENVELPLLLTSLSRRERRERVDIVLALVGLDDRAEHYPNELSGGQQQRVAIARALISDPTLIVADEPTGDLDRTTGEEILGLLDRLNRELGKTILMVTHDPKAAEKARRIVRLEKGVLAD
;
A
#
# COMPACT_ATOMS: atom_id res chain seq x y z
N MET A 1 -17.17 -12.56 -0.51
CA MET A 1 -17.04 -13.53 0.61
C MET A 1 -16.65 -12.76 1.83
N ALA A 2 -17.46 -12.69 2.63
CA ALA A 2 -17.82 -12.80 4.02
C ALA A 2 -16.99 -11.87 4.91
N PHE A 3 -17.57 -10.66 5.20
CA PHE A 3 -17.40 -10.07 6.52
C PHE A 3 -18.16 -11.00 7.51
N ALA A 4 -17.45 -11.98 8.05
CA ALA A 4 -17.96 -12.77 9.15
C ALA A 4 -18.01 -11.88 10.39
N GLY A 5 -19.21 -11.69 10.95
CA GLY A 5 -19.42 -10.99 12.19
C GLY A 5 -18.62 -11.63 13.32
N THR A 6 -17.69 -10.88 13.87
CA THR A 6 -17.07 -11.19 15.15
C THR A 6 -17.57 -10.18 16.16
N THR A 7 -18.43 -10.67 17.01
CA THR A 7 -18.95 -10.03 18.23
C THR A 7 -17.76 -9.54 19.09
N LEU A 8 -17.70 -8.24 19.34
CA LEU A 8 -16.83 -7.63 20.35
C LEU A 8 -17.30 -8.08 21.76
N GLY A 9 -16.63 -9.10 22.26
CA GLY A 9 -16.75 -9.56 23.64
C GLY A 9 -15.43 -9.36 24.37
N SER A 10 -15.48 -8.46 25.34
CA SER A 10 -14.45 -8.09 26.33
C SER A 10 -13.45 -9.18 26.70
N ARG A 11 -12.15 -8.90 26.55
CA ARG A 11 -11.09 -9.29 27.52
C ARG A 11 -9.83 -8.44 27.29
N VAL A 12 -9.75 -7.34 28.03
CA VAL A 12 -8.48 -6.66 28.34
C VAL A 12 -7.71 -7.57 29.30
N ARG A 13 -6.60 -8.12 28.83
CA ARG A 13 -5.46 -8.50 29.69
C ARG A 13 -4.21 -8.14 28.91
N GLY A 14 -3.43 -7.21 29.49
CA GLY A 14 -2.14 -6.80 28.98
C GLY A 14 -1.20 -7.99 28.88
N ASN A 15 -0.43 -7.98 27.82
CA ASN A 15 0.87 -8.57 27.79
C ASN A 15 1.69 -7.87 26.70
N ASP A 16 2.70 -7.11 27.14
CA ASP A 16 3.76 -6.57 26.30
C ASP A 16 4.53 -7.78 25.71
N GLY A 17 4.22 -8.09 24.47
CA GLY A 17 4.92 -9.05 23.66
C GLY A 17 4.98 -8.54 22.25
N LEU A 18 6.11 -7.96 21.85
CA LEU A 18 6.51 -7.81 20.46
C LEU A 18 6.21 -9.14 19.76
N ARG A 19 5.10 -9.22 19.03
CA ARG A 19 4.87 -10.34 18.12
C ARG A 19 5.92 -10.20 17.02
N ALA A 20 7.03 -10.91 17.19
CA ALA A 20 7.92 -11.23 16.09
C ALA A 20 7.04 -11.76 14.95
N VAL A 21 7.21 -11.21 13.74
CA VAL A 21 6.58 -11.77 12.54
C VAL A 21 6.97 -13.25 12.53
N SER A 22 5.96 -14.13 12.58
CA SER A 22 6.21 -15.56 12.61
C SER A 22 6.96 -15.91 11.33
N GLU A 23 8.15 -16.48 11.44
CA GLU A 23 8.90 -17.06 10.30
C GLU A 23 8.07 -18.08 9.53
N SER A 24 6.96 -18.52 10.10
CA SER A 24 6.00 -19.46 9.54
C SER A 24 4.91 -18.81 8.66
N ALA A 25 4.77 -17.47 8.60
CA ALA A 25 3.76 -16.84 7.76
C ALA A 25 4.07 -17.06 6.26
N PRO A 26 3.05 -17.33 5.42
CA PRO A 26 3.28 -17.59 4.01
C PRO A 26 3.83 -16.35 3.30
N VAL A 27 4.63 -16.57 2.25
CA VAL A 27 5.16 -15.51 1.39
C VAL A 27 4.00 -14.96 0.55
N LEU A 28 3.74 -13.64 0.66
CA LEU A 28 2.75 -12.93 -0.13
C LEU A 28 3.35 -12.41 -1.43
N VAL A 29 4.51 -11.74 -1.35
CA VAL A 29 5.24 -11.24 -2.53
C VAL A 29 6.53 -12.02 -2.65
N GLU A 30 6.71 -12.69 -3.78
CA GLU A 30 7.91 -13.43 -4.15
C GLU A 30 8.52 -12.84 -5.42
N ILE A 31 9.71 -12.30 -5.31
CA ILE A 31 10.47 -11.70 -6.42
C ILE A 31 11.74 -12.51 -6.63
N ARG A 32 12.01 -12.91 -7.88
CA ARG A 32 13.24 -13.67 -8.25
C ARG A 32 13.86 -13.09 -9.50
N LYS A 33 15.14 -12.75 -9.39
CA LYS A 33 15.98 -12.27 -10.47
C LYS A 33 15.36 -11.14 -11.28
N LEU A 34 14.62 -10.25 -10.56
CA LEU A 34 13.87 -9.19 -11.19
C LEU A 34 14.79 -8.15 -11.79
N ALA A 35 14.51 -7.79 -13.04
CA ALA A 35 15.22 -6.75 -13.76
C ALA A 35 14.23 -5.77 -14.42
N LYS A 36 14.58 -4.49 -14.40
CA LYS A 36 13.86 -3.44 -15.13
C LYS A 36 14.85 -2.52 -15.84
N TYR A 37 14.66 -2.41 -17.14
CA TYR A 37 15.42 -1.52 -18.01
C TYR A 37 14.45 -0.58 -18.74
N TYR A 38 14.82 0.68 -18.89
CA TYR A 38 14.13 1.61 -19.78
C TYR A 38 15.00 1.90 -21.00
N GLN A 39 14.37 2.27 -22.11
CA GLN A 39 15.05 2.67 -23.33
C GLN A 39 14.82 4.15 -23.61
N ARG A 40 15.88 4.92 -23.77
CA ARG A 40 15.83 6.35 -24.11
C ARG A 40 16.82 6.66 -25.22
N GLY A 41 16.33 7.09 -26.38
CA GLY A 41 17.19 7.47 -27.50
C GLY A 41 18.16 6.38 -27.95
N GLY A 42 17.75 5.09 -27.92
CA GLY A 42 18.60 3.93 -28.26
C GLY A 42 19.50 3.44 -27.12
N GLN A 43 19.60 4.15 -26.02
CA GLN A 43 20.39 3.75 -24.86
C GLN A 43 19.52 2.95 -23.87
N ILE A 44 20.05 1.81 -23.39
CA ILE A 44 19.42 1.01 -22.32
C ILE A 44 19.87 1.58 -20.97
N ILE A 45 18.89 1.92 -20.13
CA ILE A 45 19.11 2.44 -18.78
C ILE A 45 18.65 1.37 -17.78
N PRO A 46 19.58 0.68 -17.10
CA PRO A 46 19.21 -0.25 -16.03
C PRO A 46 18.72 0.52 -14.82
N VAL A 47 17.58 0.10 -14.27
CA VAL A 47 16.98 0.70 -13.05
C VAL A 47 16.92 -0.30 -11.93
N LEU A 48 16.61 -1.57 -12.23
CA LEU A 48 16.66 -2.68 -11.27
C LEU A 48 17.42 -3.84 -11.91
N VAL A 49 18.29 -4.46 -11.12
CA VAL A 49 19.16 -5.54 -11.58
C VAL A 49 19.18 -6.65 -10.54
N ASP A 50 18.75 -7.83 -10.94
CA ASP A 50 18.87 -9.06 -10.15
C ASP A 50 18.29 -8.99 -8.73
N ILE A 51 17.08 -8.43 -8.60
CA ILE A 51 16.39 -8.27 -7.32
C ILE A 51 15.77 -9.60 -6.90
N ASP A 52 16.09 -10.07 -5.70
CA ASP A 52 15.41 -11.15 -4.99
C ASP A 52 14.81 -10.61 -3.70
N LEU A 53 13.49 -10.74 -3.50
CA LEU A 53 12.81 -10.22 -2.32
C LEU A 53 11.60 -11.07 -1.97
N ASP A 54 11.45 -11.41 -0.68
CA ASP A 54 10.25 -12.00 -0.13
C ASP A 54 9.61 -11.04 0.87
N VAL A 55 8.27 -10.87 0.76
CA VAL A 55 7.43 -10.19 1.75
C VAL A 55 6.36 -11.18 2.20
N ARG A 56 6.26 -11.38 3.50
CA ARG A 56 5.30 -12.33 4.09
C ARG A 56 3.97 -11.65 4.40
N VAL A 57 2.92 -12.45 4.51
CA VAL A 57 1.61 -11.96 4.96
C VAL A 57 1.75 -11.33 6.35
N GLY A 58 1.22 -10.11 6.51
CA GLY A 58 1.30 -9.33 7.74
C GLY A 58 2.62 -8.61 7.96
N ASP A 59 3.57 -8.65 7.01
CA ASP A 59 4.78 -7.84 7.10
C ASP A 59 4.47 -6.35 6.96
N PHE A 60 5.22 -5.53 7.68
CA PHE A 60 5.38 -4.11 7.39
C PHE A 60 6.85 -3.87 7.00
N VAL A 61 7.10 -3.67 5.72
CA VAL A 61 8.43 -3.51 5.14
C VAL A 61 8.63 -2.07 4.67
N ALA A 62 9.73 -1.45 5.05
CA ALA A 62 10.19 -0.18 4.50
C ALA A 62 11.30 -0.42 3.46
N LEU A 63 11.10 0.08 2.24
CA LEU A 63 12.10 0.11 1.19
C LEU A 63 12.78 1.49 1.21
N MET A 64 14.04 1.52 1.61
CA MET A 64 14.86 2.72 1.72
C MET A 64 15.93 2.81 0.64
N GLY A 65 16.41 4.01 0.38
CA GLY A 65 17.54 4.26 -0.50
C GLY A 65 17.54 5.69 -1.05
N PRO A 66 18.63 6.14 -1.67
CA PRO A 66 18.74 7.48 -2.22
C PRO A 66 17.72 7.73 -3.36
N SER A 67 17.49 8.99 -3.69
CA SER A 67 16.67 9.35 -4.85
C SER A 67 17.26 8.72 -6.12
N GLY A 68 16.40 8.20 -6.99
CA GLY A 68 16.83 7.53 -8.24
C GLY A 68 17.36 6.10 -8.06
N SER A 69 17.34 5.50 -6.86
CA SER A 69 17.79 4.11 -6.67
C SER A 69 16.85 3.04 -7.23
N GLY A 70 15.64 3.40 -7.69
CA GLY A 70 14.67 2.46 -8.26
C GLY A 70 13.52 2.05 -7.32
N LYS A 71 13.37 2.67 -6.14
CA LYS A 71 12.34 2.31 -5.14
C LYS A 71 10.92 2.37 -5.67
N SER A 72 10.51 3.52 -6.23
CA SER A 72 9.17 3.68 -6.81
C SER A 72 8.97 2.77 -8.02
N THR A 73 10.03 2.49 -8.79
CA THR A 73 9.99 1.51 -9.89
C THR A 73 9.69 0.11 -9.34
N LEU A 74 10.40 -0.33 -8.29
CA LEU A 74 10.16 -1.64 -7.67
C LEU A 74 8.74 -1.72 -7.10
N LEU A 75 8.28 -0.64 -6.42
CA LEU A 75 6.93 -0.56 -5.89
C LEU A 75 5.88 -0.68 -7.01
N ASN A 76 6.06 0.03 -8.12
CA ASN A 76 5.16 -0.01 -9.27
C ASN A 76 5.10 -1.39 -9.93
N LEU A 77 6.22 -2.11 -9.99
CA LEU A 77 6.26 -3.48 -10.50
C LEU A 77 5.49 -4.43 -9.57
N ILE A 78 5.68 -4.33 -8.25
CA ILE A 78 4.97 -5.14 -7.25
C ILE A 78 3.47 -4.84 -7.27
N ALA A 79 3.10 -3.57 -7.46
CA ALA A 79 1.70 -3.14 -7.56
C ALA A 79 1.05 -3.49 -8.91
N GLY A 80 1.79 -4.02 -9.89
CA GLY A 80 1.27 -4.29 -11.23
C GLY A 80 0.90 -3.04 -12.02
N ILE A 81 1.52 -1.89 -11.73
CA ILE A 81 1.38 -0.65 -12.52
C ILE A 81 2.29 -0.71 -13.74
N ASP A 82 3.48 -1.30 -13.59
CA ASP A 82 4.45 -1.51 -14.64
C ASP A 82 4.82 -3.01 -14.73
N LYS A 83 5.44 -3.44 -15.82
CA LYS A 83 5.88 -4.81 -16.04
C LYS A 83 7.41 -4.91 -15.99
N PRO A 84 7.97 -5.98 -15.43
CA PRO A 84 9.40 -6.20 -15.43
C PRO A 84 9.92 -6.49 -16.84
N THR A 85 11.21 -6.20 -17.07
CA THR A 85 11.91 -6.59 -18.29
C THR A 85 12.42 -8.03 -18.22
N GLY A 86 12.67 -8.52 -17.00
CA GLY A 86 13.11 -9.90 -16.75
C GLY A 86 12.84 -10.32 -15.31
N GLY A 87 13.00 -11.61 -15.04
CA GLY A 87 12.68 -12.20 -13.74
C GLY A 87 11.20 -12.49 -13.54
N THR A 88 10.81 -12.74 -12.29
CA THR A 88 9.41 -13.06 -11.92
C THR A 88 8.94 -12.27 -10.71
N ILE A 89 7.65 -11.92 -10.69
CA ILE A 89 6.96 -11.36 -9.53
C ILE A 89 5.69 -12.17 -9.31
N LYS A 90 5.63 -12.86 -8.17
CA LYS A 90 4.40 -13.52 -7.74
C LYS A 90 3.84 -12.79 -6.53
N VAL A 91 2.53 -12.55 -6.54
CA VAL A 91 1.80 -11.99 -5.41
C VAL A 91 0.59 -12.88 -5.12
N GLY A 92 0.52 -13.38 -3.90
CA GLY A 92 -0.50 -14.38 -3.53
C GLY A 92 -0.44 -15.65 -4.40
N GLY A 93 0.76 -16.04 -4.87
CA GLY A 93 0.97 -17.17 -5.76
C GLY A 93 0.71 -16.91 -7.26
N VAL A 94 0.16 -15.75 -7.62
CA VAL A 94 -0.10 -15.36 -9.02
C VAL A 94 1.12 -14.66 -9.61
N ASP A 95 1.65 -15.17 -10.73
CA ASP A 95 2.71 -14.50 -11.50
C ASP A 95 2.10 -13.31 -12.28
N ILE A 96 2.18 -12.12 -11.69
CA ILE A 96 1.56 -10.91 -12.24
C ILE A 96 2.24 -10.40 -13.49
N ALA A 97 3.51 -10.78 -13.72
CA ALA A 97 4.25 -10.38 -14.93
C ALA A 97 3.67 -11.02 -16.20
N ARG A 98 2.98 -12.17 -16.05
CA ARG A 98 2.38 -12.92 -17.18
C ARG A 98 0.94 -12.57 -17.48
N LEU A 99 0.30 -11.76 -16.64
CA LEU A 99 -1.08 -11.34 -16.85
C LEU A 99 -1.19 -10.42 -18.08
N SER A 100 -2.30 -10.52 -18.81
CA SER A 100 -2.66 -9.50 -19.81
C SER A 100 -2.91 -8.15 -19.11
N ASP A 101 -2.91 -7.06 -19.85
CA ASP A 101 -3.12 -5.73 -19.25
C ASP A 101 -4.53 -5.62 -18.61
N ALA A 102 -5.53 -6.26 -19.18
CA ALA A 102 -6.88 -6.31 -18.63
C ALA A 102 -6.94 -7.14 -17.33
N ASP A 103 -6.32 -8.33 -17.33
CA ASP A 103 -6.28 -9.20 -16.15
C ASP A 103 -5.46 -8.55 -15.03
N LEU A 104 -4.35 -7.89 -15.38
CA LEU A 104 -3.51 -7.17 -14.42
C LEU A 104 -4.25 -5.99 -13.79
N ALA A 105 -5.05 -5.24 -14.58
CA ALA A 105 -5.88 -4.15 -14.06
C ALA A 105 -6.95 -4.67 -13.10
N HIS A 106 -7.62 -5.78 -13.44
CA HIS A 106 -8.61 -6.42 -12.56
C HIS A 106 -7.96 -6.96 -11.28
N TRP A 107 -6.83 -7.66 -11.41
CA TRP A 107 -6.05 -8.16 -10.29
C TRP A 107 -5.64 -7.03 -9.34
N ARG A 108 -5.10 -5.94 -9.87
CA ARG A 108 -4.68 -4.77 -9.08
C ARG A 108 -5.85 -4.15 -8.32
N ALA A 109 -7.00 -3.96 -8.97
CA ALA A 109 -8.19 -3.38 -8.34
C ALA A 109 -8.68 -4.18 -7.13
N THR A 110 -8.40 -5.48 -7.09
CA THR A 110 -8.86 -6.39 -6.03
C THR A 110 -7.81 -6.61 -4.94
N HIS A 111 -6.52 -6.63 -5.30
CA HIS A 111 -5.47 -7.11 -4.41
C HIS A 111 -4.55 -6.02 -3.88
N VAL A 112 -4.52 -4.83 -4.50
CA VAL A 112 -3.57 -3.78 -4.16
C VAL A 112 -4.28 -2.48 -3.76
N GLY A 113 -3.98 -1.99 -2.56
CA GLY A 113 -4.30 -0.62 -2.15
C GLY A 113 -3.08 0.27 -2.34
N PHE A 114 -3.20 1.37 -3.09
CA PHE A 114 -2.10 2.28 -3.36
C PHE A 114 -2.26 3.60 -2.62
N ILE A 115 -1.22 4.00 -1.88
CA ILE A 115 -1.11 5.28 -1.17
C ILE A 115 0.03 6.06 -1.80
N PHE A 116 -0.27 7.26 -2.31
CA PHE A 116 0.68 8.13 -3.00
C PHE A 116 1.15 9.28 -2.10
N GLN A 117 2.31 9.85 -2.40
CA GLN A 117 2.85 11.01 -1.73
C GLN A 117 1.92 12.24 -1.85
N PHE A 118 1.39 12.52 -3.04
CA PHE A 118 0.51 13.67 -3.32
C PHE A 118 -0.97 13.27 -3.33
N TYR A 119 -1.38 12.33 -2.48
CA TYR A 119 -2.75 11.86 -2.25
C TYR A 119 -3.48 11.35 -3.51
N ASN A 120 -3.32 11.98 -4.66
CA ASN A 120 -3.98 11.69 -5.96
C ASN A 120 -5.51 11.58 -5.82
N LEU A 121 -6.10 12.50 -5.07
CA LEU A 121 -7.55 12.63 -4.98
C LEU A 121 -8.10 13.33 -6.22
N MET A 122 -9.28 12.93 -6.62
CA MET A 122 -10.04 13.63 -7.66
C MET A 122 -10.63 14.90 -7.06
N PRO A 123 -10.20 16.12 -7.50
CA PRO A 123 -10.55 17.37 -6.82
C PRO A 123 -12.02 17.74 -6.96
N VAL A 124 -12.72 17.15 -7.93
CA VAL A 124 -14.15 17.37 -8.20
C VAL A 124 -15.07 16.40 -7.46
N LEU A 125 -14.51 15.47 -6.72
CA LEU A 125 -15.23 14.48 -5.92
C LEU A 125 -15.04 14.76 -4.43
N THR A 126 -16.07 14.49 -3.62
CA THR A 126 -15.99 14.55 -2.17
C THR A 126 -15.05 13.48 -1.59
N ALA A 127 -14.77 13.53 -0.30
CA ALA A 127 -14.02 12.47 0.39
C ALA A 127 -14.73 11.12 0.25
N PHE A 128 -16.06 11.10 0.45
CA PHE A 128 -16.88 9.91 0.25
C PHE A 128 -16.73 9.34 -1.17
N GLU A 129 -16.93 10.16 -2.18
CA GLU A 129 -16.87 9.75 -3.59
C GLU A 129 -15.46 9.28 -3.99
N ASN A 130 -14.40 9.94 -3.51
CA ASN A 130 -13.02 9.48 -3.73
C ASN A 130 -12.78 8.07 -3.15
N VAL A 131 -13.31 7.79 -1.97
CA VAL A 131 -13.20 6.47 -1.32
C VAL A 131 -14.07 5.44 -2.03
N GLU A 132 -15.26 5.82 -2.56
CA GLU A 132 -16.17 4.92 -3.27
C GLU A 132 -15.62 4.47 -4.63
N LEU A 133 -14.74 5.25 -5.29
CA LEU A 133 -14.28 5.01 -6.66
C LEU A 133 -13.93 3.53 -6.97
N PRO A 134 -13.11 2.83 -6.17
CA PRO A 134 -12.77 1.43 -6.45
C PRO A 134 -13.98 0.50 -6.44
N LEU A 135 -15.01 0.81 -5.63
CA LEU A 135 -16.21 -0.01 -5.51
C LEU A 135 -17.17 0.14 -6.69
N LEU A 136 -17.04 1.20 -7.52
CA LEU A 136 -17.87 1.38 -8.72
C LEU A 136 -17.61 0.29 -9.77
N LEU A 137 -16.47 -0.38 -9.69
CA LEU A 137 -16.10 -1.50 -10.57
C LEU A 137 -16.60 -2.88 -10.07
N THR A 138 -17.32 -2.89 -8.94
CA THR A 138 -17.85 -4.10 -8.32
C THR A 138 -19.35 -4.27 -8.58
N SER A 139 -19.89 -5.45 -8.26
CA SER A 139 -21.34 -5.72 -8.34
C SER A 139 -22.13 -5.24 -7.12
N LEU A 140 -21.50 -4.50 -6.20
CA LEU A 140 -22.14 -4.01 -4.98
C LEU A 140 -23.25 -2.99 -5.31
N SER A 141 -24.37 -3.10 -4.62
CA SER A 141 -25.44 -2.11 -4.65
C SER A 141 -24.96 -0.77 -4.05
N ARG A 142 -25.65 0.32 -4.40
CA ARG A 142 -25.35 1.66 -3.85
C ARG A 142 -25.39 1.67 -2.32
N ARG A 143 -26.30 0.92 -1.70
CA ARG A 143 -26.41 0.82 -0.25
C ARG A 143 -25.17 0.12 0.36
N GLU A 144 -24.75 -1.01 -0.20
CA GLU A 144 -23.59 -1.76 0.27
C GLU A 144 -22.30 -0.94 0.12
N ARG A 145 -22.15 -0.19 -1.00
CA ARG A 145 -21.00 0.69 -1.18
C ARG A 145 -20.97 1.78 -0.10
N ARG A 146 -22.13 2.44 0.15
CA ARG A 146 -22.23 3.46 1.19
C ARG A 146 -21.84 2.93 2.56
N GLU A 147 -22.40 1.81 2.97
CA GLU A 147 -22.09 1.17 4.26
C GLU A 147 -20.58 0.89 4.40
N ARG A 148 -19.91 0.43 3.34
CA ARG A 148 -18.46 0.21 3.35
C ARG A 148 -17.67 1.50 3.45
N VAL A 149 -18.04 2.53 2.70
CA VAL A 149 -17.34 3.83 2.72
C VAL A 149 -17.47 4.47 4.11
N ASP A 150 -18.65 4.47 4.71
CA ASP A 150 -18.88 5.00 6.05
C ASP A 150 -17.99 4.30 7.09
N ILE A 151 -17.87 2.96 7.04
CA ILE A 151 -17.00 2.17 7.92
C ILE A 151 -15.52 2.57 7.74
N VAL A 152 -15.05 2.69 6.49
CA VAL A 152 -13.64 2.98 6.24
C VAL A 152 -13.29 4.44 6.54
N LEU A 153 -14.20 5.40 6.30
CA LEU A 153 -14.01 6.79 6.71
C LEU A 153 -13.93 6.91 8.23
N ALA A 154 -14.79 6.22 8.98
CA ALA A 154 -14.71 6.16 10.44
C ALA A 154 -13.38 5.52 10.92
N LEU A 155 -12.89 4.46 10.25
CA LEU A 155 -11.62 3.81 10.58
C LEU A 155 -10.43 4.78 10.50
N VAL A 156 -10.46 5.71 9.54
CA VAL A 156 -9.40 6.74 9.38
C VAL A 156 -9.70 8.04 10.12
N GLY A 157 -10.83 8.13 10.85
CA GLY A 157 -11.22 9.29 11.64
C GLY A 157 -11.69 10.48 10.79
N LEU A 158 -12.51 10.22 9.76
CA LEU A 158 -13.07 11.21 8.83
C LEU A 158 -14.58 11.03 8.61
N ASP A 159 -15.29 10.44 9.55
CA ASP A 159 -16.73 10.22 9.50
C ASP A 159 -17.53 11.54 9.38
N ASP A 160 -17.02 12.62 9.97
CA ASP A 160 -17.59 13.97 9.91
C ASP A 160 -17.12 14.79 8.67
N ARG A 161 -16.32 14.22 7.79
CA ARG A 161 -15.71 14.88 6.61
C ARG A 161 -16.10 14.26 5.27
N ALA A 162 -17.05 13.32 5.26
CA ALA A 162 -17.46 12.57 4.07
C ALA A 162 -17.83 13.46 2.87
N GLU A 163 -18.53 14.57 3.13
CA GLU A 163 -19.05 15.47 2.09
C GLU A 163 -18.08 16.61 1.71
N HIS A 164 -16.86 16.67 2.32
CA HIS A 164 -15.89 17.71 2.02
C HIS A 164 -15.12 17.35 0.73
N TYR A 165 -14.81 18.39 -0.06
CA TYR A 165 -13.93 18.29 -1.21
C TYR A 165 -12.44 18.35 -0.79
N PRO A 166 -11.51 17.82 -1.60
CA PRO A 166 -10.08 17.85 -1.26
C PRO A 166 -9.53 19.22 -0.86
N ASN A 167 -9.96 20.29 -1.51
CA ASN A 167 -9.54 21.65 -1.19
C ASN A 167 -10.06 22.20 0.14
N GLU A 168 -11.01 21.52 0.77
CA GLU A 168 -11.57 21.84 2.09
C GLU A 168 -10.92 21.02 3.21
N LEU A 169 -10.01 20.11 2.85
CA LEU A 169 -9.32 19.19 3.75
C LEU A 169 -7.86 19.59 3.93
N SER A 170 -7.35 19.44 5.16
CA SER A 170 -5.91 19.55 5.41
C SER A 170 -5.13 18.45 4.69
N GLY A 171 -3.81 18.60 4.49
CA GLY A 171 -2.97 17.58 3.87
C GLY A 171 -3.08 16.22 4.57
N GLY A 172 -3.08 16.21 5.90
CA GLY A 172 -3.26 14.98 6.67
C GLY A 172 -4.65 14.35 6.50
N GLN A 173 -5.71 15.17 6.38
CA GLN A 173 -7.06 14.66 6.08
C GLN A 173 -7.13 14.10 4.65
N GLN A 174 -6.53 14.78 3.66
CA GLN A 174 -6.43 14.27 2.30
C GLN A 174 -5.69 12.93 2.24
N GLN A 175 -4.59 12.79 2.99
CA GLN A 175 -3.85 11.52 3.07
C GLN A 175 -4.70 10.41 3.74
N ARG A 176 -5.47 10.75 4.77
CA ARG A 176 -6.42 9.78 5.37
C ARG A 176 -7.51 9.34 4.38
N VAL A 177 -8.03 10.24 3.53
CA VAL A 177 -8.95 9.88 2.42
C VAL A 177 -8.25 8.94 1.43
N ALA A 178 -6.98 9.21 1.05
CA ALA A 178 -6.21 8.34 0.16
C ALA A 178 -5.97 6.96 0.78
N ILE A 179 -5.70 6.88 2.09
CA ILE A 179 -5.60 5.61 2.83
C ILE A 179 -6.95 4.88 2.85
N ALA A 180 -8.06 5.58 3.12
CA ALA A 180 -9.40 5.01 3.09
C ALA A 180 -9.72 4.41 1.70
N ARG A 181 -9.42 5.15 0.63
CA ARG A 181 -9.57 4.67 -0.76
C ARG A 181 -8.71 3.43 -1.03
N ALA A 182 -7.50 3.39 -0.49
CA ALA A 182 -6.63 2.21 -0.64
C ALA A 182 -7.17 0.98 0.11
N LEU A 183 -7.92 1.17 1.21
CA LEU A 183 -8.45 0.10 2.04
C LEU A 183 -9.81 -0.44 1.59
N ILE A 184 -10.59 0.33 0.82
CA ILE A 184 -12.02 0.07 0.58
C ILE A 184 -12.29 -1.26 -0.14
N SER A 185 -11.37 -1.73 -0.98
CA SER A 185 -11.44 -3.03 -1.65
C SER A 185 -10.96 -4.20 -0.79
N ASP A 186 -10.60 -3.96 0.46
CA ASP A 186 -10.01 -4.94 1.38
C ASP A 186 -8.77 -5.65 0.79
N PRO A 187 -7.76 -4.90 0.31
CA PRO A 187 -6.65 -5.47 -0.43
C PRO A 187 -5.77 -6.37 0.45
N THR A 188 -5.11 -7.33 -0.18
CA THR A 188 -4.12 -8.20 0.48
C THR A 188 -2.78 -7.51 0.69
N LEU A 189 -2.46 -6.51 -0.15
CA LEU A 189 -1.22 -5.74 -0.12
C LEU A 189 -1.50 -4.25 -0.19
N ILE A 190 -0.94 -3.49 0.73
CA ILE A 190 -0.91 -2.03 0.67
C ILE A 190 0.49 -1.61 0.24
N VAL A 191 0.58 -0.80 -0.81
CA VAL A 191 1.82 -0.17 -1.25
C VAL A 191 1.73 1.34 -1.00
N ALA A 192 2.75 1.91 -0.37
CA ALA A 192 2.79 3.32 0.00
C ALA A 192 4.07 3.96 -0.54
N ASP A 193 3.94 4.90 -1.45
CA ASP A 193 5.08 5.65 -2.01
C ASP A 193 5.19 6.99 -1.29
N GLU A 194 6.16 7.10 -0.38
CA GLU A 194 6.44 8.27 0.46
C GLU A 194 5.18 8.87 1.15
N PRO A 195 4.43 8.09 1.92
CA PRO A 195 3.09 8.46 2.39
C PRO A 195 3.04 9.68 3.32
N THR A 196 4.19 10.16 3.77
CA THR A 196 4.33 11.34 4.66
C THR A 196 5.20 12.44 4.05
N GLY A 197 5.63 12.30 2.80
CA GLY A 197 6.61 13.19 2.17
C GLY A 197 6.12 14.63 1.93
N ASP A 198 4.80 14.86 1.94
CA ASP A 198 4.17 16.17 1.76
C ASP A 198 3.49 16.69 3.05
N LEU A 199 3.81 16.09 4.20
CA LEU A 199 3.18 16.41 5.48
C LEU A 199 4.18 17.02 6.46
N ASP A 200 3.67 17.88 7.34
CA ASP A 200 4.44 18.28 8.51
C ASP A 200 4.73 17.07 9.44
N ARG A 201 5.71 17.23 10.32
CA ARG A 201 6.20 16.13 11.15
C ARG A 201 5.11 15.50 12.02
N THR A 202 4.28 16.32 12.66
CA THR A 202 3.26 15.83 13.60
C THR A 202 2.21 15.02 12.85
N THR A 203 1.70 15.58 11.75
CA THR A 203 0.74 14.92 10.87
C THR A 203 1.34 13.64 10.25
N GLY A 204 2.62 13.67 9.86
CA GLY A 204 3.33 12.49 9.35
C GLY A 204 3.40 11.37 10.38
N GLU A 205 3.71 11.68 11.65
CA GLU A 205 3.72 10.70 12.76
C GLU A 205 2.34 10.06 12.98
N GLU A 206 1.25 10.85 12.85
CA GLU A 206 -0.13 10.33 12.92
C GLU A 206 -0.46 9.36 11.77
N ILE A 207 -0.07 9.71 10.53
CA ILE A 207 -0.28 8.83 9.36
C ILE A 207 0.52 7.53 9.51
N LEU A 208 1.78 7.60 9.95
CA LEU A 208 2.57 6.41 10.22
C LEU A 208 1.98 5.56 11.35
N GLY A 209 1.43 6.21 12.39
CA GLY A 209 0.69 5.53 13.46
C GLY A 209 -0.56 4.81 12.95
N LEU A 210 -1.28 5.42 11.99
CA LEU A 210 -2.42 4.78 11.33
C LEU A 210 -1.98 3.53 10.53
N LEU A 211 -0.91 3.63 9.73
CA LEU A 211 -0.37 2.49 8.98
C LEU A 211 0.08 1.34 9.91
N ASP A 212 0.75 1.67 11.02
CA ASP A 212 1.16 0.66 12.01
C ASP A 212 -0.06 -0.04 12.65
N ARG A 213 -1.13 0.69 12.97
CA ARG A 213 -2.38 0.10 13.45
C ARG A 213 -3.03 -0.83 12.42
N LEU A 214 -3.09 -0.41 11.15
CA LEU A 214 -3.61 -1.25 10.06
C LEU A 214 -2.83 -2.56 9.92
N ASN A 215 -1.52 -2.51 10.10
CA ASN A 215 -0.69 -3.71 10.08
C ASN A 215 -0.93 -4.57 11.32
N ARG A 216 -0.87 -4.02 12.54
CA ARG A 216 -0.93 -4.79 13.79
C ARG A 216 -2.31 -5.31 14.13
N GLU A 217 -3.35 -4.48 13.94
CA GLU A 217 -4.71 -4.79 14.38
C GLU A 217 -5.51 -5.49 13.29
N LEU A 218 -5.31 -5.11 12.01
CA LEU A 218 -6.04 -5.66 10.87
C LEU A 218 -5.20 -6.65 10.04
N GLY A 219 -3.95 -6.92 10.41
CA GLY A 219 -3.08 -7.88 9.75
C GLY A 219 -2.70 -7.51 8.31
N LYS A 220 -2.80 -6.23 7.94
CA LYS A 220 -2.49 -5.80 6.56
C LYS A 220 -1.00 -5.90 6.27
N THR A 221 -0.65 -6.45 5.10
CA THR A 221 0.72 -6.43 4.60
C THR A 221 0.99 -5.08 3.97
N ILE A 222 2.07 -4.41 4.40
CA ILE A 222 2.40 -3.05 3.95
C ILE A 222 3.83 -3.03 3.41
N LEU A 223 4.00 -2.52 2.19
CA LEU A 223 5.28 -2.18 1.61
C LEU A 223 5.35 -0.66 1.42
N MET A 224 6.19 0.01 2.18
CA MET A 224 6.34 1.46 2.17
C MET A 224 7.69 1.86 1.59
N VAL A 225 7.69 2.76 0.62
CA VAL A 225 8.90 3.46 0.17
C VAL A 225 9.05 4.73 0.98
N THR A 226 10.22 4.97 1.51
CA THR A 226 10.56 6.23 2.18
C THR A 226 12.06 6.51 2.12
N HIS A 227 12.43 7.78 2.14
CA HIS A 227 13.80 8.23 2.36
C HIS A 227 14.01 8.76 3.79
N ASP A 228 12.94 8.88 4.59
CA ASP A 228 13.01 9.30 5.99
C ASP A 228 13.30 8.09 6.90
N PRO A 229 14.46 8.09 7.61
CA PRO A 229 14.79 7.01 8.55
C PRO A 229 13.75 6.82 9.66
N LYS A 230 13.13 7.93 10.15
CA LYS A 230 12.12 7.86 11.21
C LYS A 230 10.83 7.18 10.74
N ALA A 231 10.43 7.46 9.49
CA ALA A 231 9.31 6.75 8.89
C ALA A 231 9.62 5.26 8.74
N ALA A 232 10.84 4.92 8.32
CA ALA A 232 11.26 3.53 8.17
C ALA A 232 11.31 2.75 9.50
N GLU A 233 11.60 3.40 10.63
CA GLU A 233 11.59 2.78 11.96
C GLU A 233 10.22 2.25 12.39
N LYS A 234 9.12 2.71 11.77
CA LYS A 234 7.78 2.15 12.00
C LYS A 234 7.60 0.77 11.35
N ALA A 235 8.36 0.47 10.32
CA ALA A 235 8.35 -0.84 9.70
C ALA A 235 9.12 -1.86 10.56
N ARG A 236 8.72 -3.13 10.48
CA ARG A 236 9.40 -4.21 11.20
C ARG A 236 10.65 -4.71 10.48
N ARG A 237 10.74 -4.43 9.19
CA ARG A 237 11.88 -4.80 8.35
C ARG A 237 12.21 -3.63 7.42
N ILE A 238 13.48 -3.30 7.37
CA ILE A 238 14.00 -2.28 6.44
C ILE A 238 14.82 -3.02 5.37
N VAL A 239 14.50 -2.74 4.11
CA VAL A 239 15.21 -3.23 2.94
C VAL A 239 15.86 -2.03 2.26
N ARG A 240 17.13 -2.11 1.94
CA ARG A 240 17.86 -1.01 1.29
C ARG A 240 18.05 -1.29 -0.19
N LEU A 241 17.75 -0.28 -1.01
CA LEU A 241 17.95 -0.33 -2.46
C LEU A 241 18.97 0.74 -2.86
N GLU A 242 20.09 0.32 -3.40
CA GLU A 242 21.16 1.20 -3.85
C GLU A 242 21.53 0.88 -5.31
N LYS A 243 21.46 1.89 -6.18
CA LYS A 243 21.82 1.77 -7.61
C LYS A 243 21.14 0.56 -8.31
N GLY A 244 19.88 0.29 -7.95
CA GLY A 244 19.10 -0.76 -8.58
C GLY A 244 19.35 -2.18 -8.06
N VAL A 245 20.10 -2.37 -6.98
CA VAL A 245 20.32 -3.65 -6.30
C VAL A 245 19.94 -3.55 -4.83
N LEU A 246 19.52 -4.66 -4.23
CA LEU A 246 19.31 -4.71 -2.79
C LEU A 246 20.66 -4.73 -2.08
N ALA A 247 20.84 -3.86 -1.09
CA ALA A 247 21.98 -3.87 -0.20
C ALA A 247 21.64 -4.70 1.05
N ASP A 248 22.60 -5.50 1.50
CA ASP A 248 22.53 -6.30 2.72
C ASP A 248 22.48 -5.42 3.98
#